data_ee6b8b46367a94e8629bdfddbd076cf0
#
_entry.id   ee6b8b46367a94e8629bdfddbd076cf0
#
_cell.length_a   1.000
_cell.length_b   1.000
_cell.length_c   1.000
_cell.angle_alpha   90.00
_cell.angle_beta   90.00
_cell.angle_gamma   90.00
#
_symmetry.space_group_name_H-M   'P 1'
#
loop_
_entity.id
_entity.type
_entity.pdbx_description
1 polymer ?
#
loop_
_entity_poly.entity_id
_entity_poly.type
_entity_poly.pdbx_seq_one_letter_code
_entity_poly.pdbx_strand_id
1 'polypeptide(L)'
;LLVFDDADLDLAVDLAVEQFDNAGQVCLAAVRMLVQDGIYDEFRSRFLARAAEVTQGDSRDESVDLGPLVSRAHLDRVDGFVKRAVADGAQVILGGGPNDELNAATGGFYYRPTVFEGVGPEQEITCQEVFGPVLTLQRFSTEDDGVAMANDTEYGLAATIVTGSQERAERVSSRVRAGTVWVNCFFVRDLSAPFGGSGRSGIGR
;
A
#
# COMPACT_ATOMS: atom_id res chain seq x y z
N LEU A 1 4.02 -2.55 3.93
CA LEU A 1 3.84 -4.00 3.95
C LEU A 1 5.18 -4.66 3.66
N LEU A 2 5.68 -5.52 4.56
CA LEU A 2 6.85 -6.35 4.36
C LEU A 2 6.41 -7.80 4.16
N VAL A 3 6.82 -8.42 3.05
CA VAL A 3 6.48 -9.82 2.73
C VAL A 3 7.78 -10.61 2.64
N PHE A 4 7.97 -11.57 3.53
CA PHE A 4 9.16 -12.41 3.58
C PHE A 4 8.99 -13.69 2.75
N ASP A 5 10.10 -14.33 2.41
CA ASP A 5 10.16 -15.51 1.54
C ASP A 5 9.50 -16.78 2.11
N ASP A 6 9.22 -16.80 3.40
CA ASP A 6 8.49 -17.86 4.12
C ASP A 6 7.01 -17.53 4.36
N ALA A 7 6.50 -16.42 3.78
CA ALA A 7 5.12 -16.00 3.93
C ALA A 7 4.14 -16.97 3.26
N ASP A 8 2.95 -17.11 3.84
CA ASP A 8 1.79 -17.63 3.12
C ASP A 8 1.46 -16.65 1.98
N LEU A 9 1.66 -17.11 0.75
CA LEU A 9 1.60 -16.23 -0.42
C LEU A 9 0.17 -15.80 -0.75
N ASP A 10 -0.83 -16.65 -0.51
CA ASP A 10 -2.22 -16.31 -0.74
C ASP A 10 -2.67 -15.23 0.26
N LEU A 11 -2.34 -15.41 1.53
CA LEU A 11 -2.57 -14.39 2.56
C LEU A 11 -1.84 -13.08 2.23
N ALA A 12 -0.59 -13.14 1.79
CA ALA A 12 0.19 -11.95 1.45
C ALA A 12 -0.44 -11.16 0.30
N VAL A 13 -0.97 -11.85 -0.72
CA VAL A 13 -1.68 -11.25 -1.85
C VAL A 13 -2.99 -10.61 -1.41
N ASP A 14 -3.79 -11.29 -0.60
CA ASP A 14 -5.05 -10.75 -0.08
C ASP A 14 -4.80 -9.47 0.74
N LEU A 15 -3.84 -9.52 1.68
CA LEU A 15 -3.45 -8.34 2.47
C LEU A 15 -2.90 -7.19 1.62
N ALA A 16 -2.25 -7.48 0.50
CA ALA A 16 -1.78 -6.46 -0.43
C ALA A 16 -2.92 -5.80 -1.21
N VAL A 17 -3.94 -6.56 -1.62
CA VAL A 17 -5.13 -6.02 -2.29
C VAL A 17 -5.98 -5.19 -1.34
N GLU A 18 -6.11 -5.57 -0.07
CA GLU A 18 -6.78 -4.78 0.97
C GLU A 18 -6.19 -3.37 1.14
N GLN A 19 -4.95 -3.12 0.69
CA GLN A 19 -4.37 -1.77 0.74
C GLN A 19 -5.05 -0.78 -0.22
N PHE A 20 -5.88 -1.26 -1.14
CA PHE A 20 -6.74 -0.41 -1.97
C PHE A 20 -8.06 -0.02 -1.31
N ASP A 21 -8.41 -0.59 -0.16
CA ASP A 21 -9.66 -0.32 0.54
C ASP A 21 -9.95 1.17 0.66
N ASN A 22 -11.23 1.53 0.57
CA ASN A 22 -11.68 2.92 0.55
C ASN A 22 -10.93 3.78 -0.51
N ALA A 23 -10.57 3.19 -1.64
CA ALA A 23 -9.77 3.81 -2.69
C ALA A 23 -8.41 4.35 -2.17
N GLY A 24 -7.77 3.63 -1.25
CA GLY A 24 -6.50 4.01 -0.62
C GLY A 24 -6.57 5.22 0.30
N GLN A 25 -7.76 5.69 0.65
CA GLN A 25 -7.98 6.82 1.56
C GLN A 25 -8.01 6.34 3.02
N VAL A 26 -6.99 5.60 3.40
CA VAL A 26 -6.81 5.00 4.73
C VAL A 26 -5.39 5.28 5.22
N CYS A 27 -5.25 6.00 6.31
CA CYS A 27 -3.94 6.36 6.88
C CYS A 27 -3.08 5.16 7.31
N LEU A 28 -3.70 3.99 7.48
CA LEU A 28 -3.04 2.73 7.84
C LEU A 28 -2.66 1.89 6.63
N ALA A 29 -3.13 2.24 5.42
CA ALA A 29 -2.82 1.52 4.21
C ALA A 29 -1.31 1.58 3.92
N ALA A 30 -0.73 0.41 3.65
CA ALA A 30 0.67 0.28 3.33
C ALA A 30 0.92 0.62 1.85
N VAL A 31 1.15 1.89 1.56
CA VAL A 31 1.44 2.37 0.20
C VAL A 31 2.75 1.83 -0.37
N ARG A 32 3.65 1.34 0.48
CA ARG A 32 4.93 0.72 0.10
C ARG A 32 4.89 -0.77 0.36
N MET A 33 4.95 -1.58 -0.70
CA MET A 33 5.05 -3.03 -0.61
C MET A 33 6.50 -3.44 -0.83
N LEU A 34 7.11 -4.01 0.20
CA LEU A 34 8.49 -4.49 0.21
C LEU A 34 8.42 -6.01 0.24
N VAL A 35 8.91 -6.66 -0.81
CA VAL A 35 8.80 -8.11 -0.99
C VAL A 35 10.18 -8.73 -1.15
N GLN A 36 10.45 -9.81 -0.41
CA GLN A 36 11.74 -10.48 -0.45
C GLN A 36 11.97 -11.17 -1.79
N ASP A 37 13.21 -11.12 -2.28
CA ASP A 37 13.61 -11.61 -3.60
C ASP A 37 13.11 -13.03 -3.92
N GLY A 38 13.15 -13.93 -2.93
CA GLY A 38 12.83 -15.35 -3.14
C GLY A 38 11.40 -15.62 -3.61
N ILE A 39 10.44 -14.73 -3.29
CA ILE A 39 9.02 -14.88 -3.68
C ILE A 39 8.51 -13.73 -4.53
N TYR A 40 9.34 -12.75 -4.84
CA TYR A 40 8.91 -11.50 -5.47
C TYR A 40 8.16 -11.73 -6.78
N ASP A 41 8.70 -12.52 -7.70
CA ASP A 41 8.11 -12.69 -9.03
C ASP A 41 6.77 -13.41 -8.97
N GLU A 42 6.64 -14.40 -8.09
CA GLU A 42 5.38 -15.11 -7.88
C GLU A 42 4.35 -14.22 -7.17
N PHE A 43 4.75 -13.52 -6.10
CA PHE A 43 3.90 -12.55 -5.42
C PHE A 43 3.40 -11.48 -6.41
N ARG A 44 4.32 -10.86 -7.16
CA ARG A 44 3.99 -9.84 -8.17
C ARG A 44 2.93 -10.34 -9.16
N SER A 45 3.15 -11.52 -9.70
CA SER A 45 2.23 -12.11 -10.69
C SER A 45 0.83 -12.32 -10.11
N ARG A 46 0.72 -12.94 -8.93
CA ARG A 46 -0.55 -13.20 -8.25
C ARG A 46 -1.23 -11.89 -7.80
N PHE A 47 -0.46 -10.98 -7.21
CA PHE A 47 -0.97 -9.69 -6.76
C PHE A 47 -1.56 -8.87 -7.90
N LEU A 48 -0.84 -8.73 -9.04
CA LEU A 48 -1.34 -7.97 -10.19
C LEU A 48 -2.59 -8.61 -10.81
N ALA A 49 -2.65 -9.94 -10.88
CA ALA A 49 -3.83 -10.64 -11.36
C ALA A 49 -5.04 -10.35 -10.44
N ARG A 50 -4.87 -10.45 -9.13
CA ARG A 50 -5.94 -10.21 -8.15
C ARG A 50 -6.34 -8.74 -8.08
N ALA A 51 -5.37 -7.81 -8.14
CA ALA A 51 -5.62 -6.37 -8.14
C ALA A 51 -6.36 -5.89 -9.42
N ALA A 52 -6.16 -6.58 -10.56
CA ALA A 52 -6.89 -6.28 -11.80
C ALA A 52 -8.36 -6.67 -11.74
N GLU A 53 -8.77 -7.54 -10.82
CA GLU A 53 -10.16 -7.94 -10.59
C GLU A 53 -10.94 -6.95 -9.70
N VAL A 54 -10.23 -6.00 -9.06
CA VAL A 54 -10.84 -5.00 -8.16
C VAL A 54 -11.82 -4.13 -8.93
N THR A 55 -13.09 -4.19 -8.53
CA THR A 55 -14.19 -3.48 -9.18
C THR A 55 -14.38 -2.09 -8.60
N GLN A 56 -14.84 -1.15 -9.44
CA GLN A 56 -15.15 0.21 -9.03
C GLN A 56 -16.60 0.58 -9.33
N GLY A 57 -17.26 1.29 -8.42
CA GLY A 57 -18.65 1.70 -8.63
C GLY A 57 -19.21 2.50 -7.46
N ASP A 58 -20.53 2.58 -7.39
CA ASP A 58 -21.24 3.26 -6.30
C ASP A 58 -20.94 2.55 -4.96
N SER A 59 -20.40 3.28 -4.00
CA SER A 59 -20.05 2.74 -2.66
C SER A 59 -21.25 2.23 -1.84
N ARG A 60 -22.47 2.41 -2.32
CA ARG A 60 -23.69 1.81 -1.74
C ARG A 60 -24.01 0.43 -2.32
N ASP A 61 -23.33 0.04 -3.37
CA ASP A 61 -23.45 -1.29 -3.98
C ASP A 61 -22.41 -2.24 -3.36
N GLU A 62 -22.90 -3.20 -2.58
CA GLU A 62 -22.06 -4.19 -1.88
C GLU A 62 -21.29 -5.13 -2.82
N SER A 63 -21.61 -5.12 -4.12
CA SER A 63 -20.93 -5.93 -5.13
C SER A 63 -19.67 -5.27 -5.70
N VAL A 64 -19.37 -4.02 -5.33
CA VAL A 64 -18.17 -3.31 -5.78
C VAL A 64 -17.16 -3.16 -4.64
N ASP A 65 -15.88 -3.24 -4.98
CA ASP A 65 -14.79 -3.19 -4.01
C ASP A 65 -14.44 -1.73 -3.65
N LEU A 66 -14.41 -0.83 -4.62
CA LEU A 66 -13.92 0.55 -4.43
C LEU A 66 -14.95 1.60 -4.87
N GLY A 67 -15.22 2.54 -3.98
CA GLY A 67 -15.92 3.78 -4.28
C GLY A 67 -15.00 4.86 -4.89
N PRO A 68 -15.51 6.09 -5.07
CA PRO A 68 -14.76 7.22 -5.59
C PRO A 68 -13.82 7.83 -4.54
N LEU A 69 -12.87 8.62 -5.00
CA LEU A 69 -12.15 9.58 -4.17
C LEU A 69 -13.12 10.66 -3.67
N VAL A 70 -12.76 11.29 -2.55
CA VAL A 70 -13.62 12.23 -1.82
C VAL A 70 -13.99 13.50 -2.61
N SER A 71 -13.16 13.92 -3.57
CA SER A 71 -13.39 15.15 -4.34
C SER A 71 -12.58 15.20 -5.63
N ARG A 72 -12.97 16.14 -6.54
CA ARG A 72 -12.21 16.45 -7.74
C ARG A 72 -10.79 16.92 -7.41
N ALA A 73 -10.63 17.80 -6.45
CA ALA A 73 -9.33 18.31 -6.06
C ALA A 73 -8.40 17.18 -5.56
N HIS A 74 -8.98 16.18 -4.89
CA HIS A 74 -8.22 15.02 -4.44
C HIS A 74 -7.85 14.08 -5.61
N LEU A 75 -8.76 13.87 -6.56
CA LEU A 75 -8.44 13.14 -7.80
C LEU A 75 -7.29 13.80 -8.55
N ASP A 76 -7.35 15.13 -8.72
CA ASP A 76 -6.31 15.88 -9.41
C ASP A 76 -4.96 15.81 -8.67
N ARG A 77 -4.99 15.79 -7.33
CA ARG A 77 -3.80 15.58 -6.49
C ARG A 77 -3.18 14.19 -6.71
N VAL A 78 -3.99 13.12 -6.65
CA VAL A 78 -3.55 11.74 -6.86
C VAL A 78 -2.97 11.57 -8.27
N ASP A 79 -3.68 12.06 -9.28
CA ASP A 79 -3.24 12.02 -10.67
C ASP A 79 -1.93 12.81 -10.90
N GLY A 80 -1.77 13.92 -10.18
CA GLY A 80 -0.52 14.67 -10.16
C GLY A 80 0.67 13.87 -9.64
N PHE A 81 0.51 13.11 -8.56
CA PHE A 81 1.55 12.19 -8.05
C PHE A 81 1.93 11.14 -9.08
N VAL A 82 0.93 10.49 -9.68
CA VAL A 82 1.15 9.44 -10.69
C VAL A 82 1.88 9.99 -11.91
N LYS A 83 1.48 11.17 -12.42
CA LYS A 83 2.14 11.81 -13.57
C LYS A 83 3.59 12.18 -13.28
N ARG A 84 3.88 12.72 -12.08
CA ARG A 84 5.26 13.04 -11.69
C ARG A 84 6.10 11.78 -11.52
N ALA A 85 5.56 10.72 -10.89
CA ALA A 85 6.26 9.45 -10.77
C ALA A 85 6.66 8.85 -12.14
N VAL A 86 5.75 8.90 -13.13
CA VAL A 86 6.04 8.49 -14.50
C VAL A 86 7.12 9.36 -15.14
N ALA A 87 7.04 10.67 -14.94
CA ALA A 87 8.06 11.61 -15.46
C ALA A 87 9.43 11.38 -14.84
N ASP A 88 9.48 10.92 -13.57
CA ASP A 88 10.68 10.57 -12.83
C ASP A 88 11.18 9.14 -13.14
N GLY A 89 10.55 8.46 -14.11
CA GLY A 89 10.99 7.15 -14.62
C GLY A 89 10.41 5.93 -13.91
N ALA A 90 9.46 6.09 -12.98
CA ALA A 90 8.75 4.98 -12.37
C ALA A 90 7.90 4.23 -13.41
N GLN A 91 7.85 2.91 -13.30
CA GLN A 91 7.10 2.06 -14.22
C GLN A 91 5.71 1.76 -13.67
N VAL A 92 4.67 2.15 -14.40
CA VAL A 92 3.29 1.74 -14.10
C VAL A 92 3.12 0.30 -14.57
N ILE A 93 2.80 -0.60 -13.63
CA ILE A 93 2.55 -2.03 -13.92
C ILE A 93 1.08 -2.42 -13.76
N LEU A 94 0.26 -1.53 -13.20
CA LEU A 94 -1.21 -1.63 -13.16
C LEU A 94 -1.81 -0.22 -13.10
N GLY A 95 -2.95 0.02 -13.76
CA GLY A 95 -3.72 1.27 -13.69
C GLY A 95 -3.03 2.47 -14.33
N GLY A 96 -2.76 3.51 -13.53
CA GLY A 96 -2.00 4.69 -13.95
C GLY A 96 -2.82 5.91 -14.33
N GLY A 97 -4.11 5.97 -13.98
CA GLY A 97 -4.94 7.13 -14.30
C GLY A 97 -6.37 7.08 -13.80
N PRO A 98 -7.12 8.17 -13.97
CA PRO A 98 -8.54 8.22 -13.66
C PRO A 98 -9.35 7.16 -14.43
N ASN A 99 -10.47 6.73 -13.86
CA ASN A 99 -11.45 5.93 -14.58
C ASN A 99 -12.45 6.86 -15.30
N ASP A 100 -12.01 7.39 -16.47
CA ASP A 100 -12.76 8.42 -17.19
C ASP A 100 -14.17 7.96 -17.62
N GLU A 101 -14.33 6.67 -17.96
CA GLU A 101 -15.62 6.10 -18.34
C GLU A 101 -16.61 6.15 -17.16
N LEU A 102 -16.17 5.67 -16.00
CA LEU A 102 -17.00 5.66 -14.80
C LEU A 102 -17.24 7.08 -14.27
N ASN A 103 -16.24 7.95 -14.35
CA ASN A 103 -16.36 9.37 -13.99
C ASN A 103 -17.39 10.10 -14.87
N ALA A 104 -17.38 9.85 -16.18
CA ALA A 104 -18.34 10.41 -17.11
C ALA A 104 -19.77 9.88 -16.86
N ALA A 105 -19.89 8.58 -16.57
CA ALA A 105 -21.19 7.94 -16.36
C ALA A 105 -21.87 8.35 -15.04
N THR A 106 -21.07 8.62 -13.99
CA THR A 106 -21.59 8.81 -12.62
C THR A 106 -21.45 10.24 -12.10
N GLY A 107 -20.53 11.03 -12.67
CA GLY A 107 -20.08 12.31 -12.10
C GLY A 107 -19.18 12.15 -10.87
N GLY A 108 -18.74 10.92 -10.55
CA GLY A 108 -17.83 10.60 -9.45
C GLY A 108 -16.38 10.91 -9.77
N PHE A 109 -15.49 10.57 -8.82
CA PHE A 109 -14.05 10.86 -8.90
C PHE A 109 -13.25 9.55 -8.74
N TYR A 110 -13.43 8.62 -9.66
CA TYR A 110 -12.82 7.30 -9.60
C TYR A 110 -11.41 7.32 -10.18
N TYR A 111 -10.48 6.71 -9.46
CA TYR A 111 -9.11 6.51 -9.88
C TYR A 111 -8.78 5.01 -9.86
N ARG A 112 -8.21 4.48 -10.94
CA ARG A 112 -7.92 3.05 -11.03
C ARG A 112 -6.88 2.63 -10.00
N PRO A 113 -7.02 1.43 -9.40
CA PRO A 113 -5.93 0.81 -8.66
C PRO A 113 -4.64 0.89 -9.47
N THR A 114 -3.61 1.47 -8.86
CA THR A 114 -2.36 1.79 -9.58
C THR A 114 -1.17 1.23 -8.81
N VAL A 115 -0.28 0.54 -9.51
CA VAL A 115 0.94 -0.03 -8.93
C VAL A 115 2.15 0.41 -9.74
N PHE A 116 3.18 0.84 -9.03
CA PHE A 116 4.47 1.21 -9.57
C PHE A 116 5.56 0.21 -9.22
N GLU A 117 6.47 -0.02 -10.16
CA GLU A 117 7.79 -0.63 -9.98
C GLU A 117 8.91 0.30 -10.41
N GLY A 118 10.16 -0.10 -10.14
CA GLY A 118 11.34 0.66 -10.57
C GLY A 118 11.46 2.01 -9.87
N VAL A 119 10.94 2.11 -8.66
CA VAL A 119 10.98 3.35 -7.86
C VAL A 119 12.17 3.36 -6.92
N GLY A 120 12.85 4.50 -6.82
CA GLY A 120 13.94 4.74 -5.89
C GLY A 120 13.45 5.33 -4.56
N PRO A 121 14.29 5.27 -3.51
CA PRO A 121 13.92 5.76 -2.17
C PRO A 121 13.68 7.29 -2.14
N GLU A 122 14.35 8.06 -3.00
CA GLU A 122 14.26 9.51 -3.04
C GLU A 122 13.09 10.04 -3.89
N GLN A 123 12.40 9.17 -4.63
CA GLN A 123 11.28 9.62 -5.46
C GLN A 123 10.07 10.03 -4.62
N GLU A 124 9.38 11.08 -5.06
CA GLU A 124 8.21 11.62 -4.34
C GLU A 124 7.18 10.54 -4.01
N ILE A 125 6.93 9.61 -4.95
CA ILE A 125 5.95 8.54 -4.81
C ILE A 125 6.28 7.55 -3.68
N THR A 126 7.54 7.44 -3.28
CA THR A 126 8.00 6.61 -2.16
C THR A 126 8.12 7.38 -0.85
N CYS A 127 8.32 8.71 -0.93
CA CYS A 127 8.56 9.57 0.24
C CYS A 127 7.31 10.26 0.77
N GLN A 128 6.28 10.47 -0.07
CA GLN A 128 5.09 11.23 0.29
C GLN A 128 3.83 10.35 0.30
N GLU A 129 2.91 10.69 1.18
CA GLU A 129 1.61 10.03 1.25
C GLU A 129 0.70 10.52 0.11
N VAL A 130 0.35 9.61 -0.81
CA VAL A 130 -0.57 9.90 -1.93
C VAL A 130 -2.01 10.00 -1.42
N PHE A 131 -2.41 9.13 -0.51
CA PHE A 131 -3.76 9.00 0.05
C PHE A 131 -4.80 8.67 -1.03
N GLY A 132 -4.46 7.73 -1.87
CA GLY A 132 -5.25 7.26 -3.00
C GLY A 132 -4.89 5.82 -3.35
N PRO A 133 -5.56 5.19 -4.34
CA PRO A 133 -5.34 3.79 -4.68
C PRO A 133 -4.05 3.59 -5.50
N VAL A 134 -2.93 4.01 -4.91
CA VAL A 134 -1.61 4.03 -5.56
C VAL A 134 -0.58 3.40 -4.63
N LEU A 135 0.05 2.32 -5.10
CA LEU A 135 1.00 1.52 -4.35
C LEU A 135 2.34 1.42 -5.09
N THR A 136 3.42 1.23 -4.34
CA THR A 136 4.74 0.92 -4.90
C THR A 136 5.15 -0.49 -4.52
N LEU A 137 5.75 -1.22 -5.46
CA LEU A 137 6.26 -2.57 -5.27
C LEU A 137 7.78 -2.58 -5.42
N GLN A 138 8.48 -2.96 -4.37
CA GLN A 138 9.95 -2.92 -4.29
C GLN A 138 10.50 -4.24 -3.76
N ARG A 139 11.71 -4.60 -4.22
CA ARG A 139 12.43 -5.81 -3.76
C ARG A 139 13.33 -5.49 -2.58
N PHE A 140 13.53 -6.49 -1.72
CA PHE A 140 14.65 -6.50 -0.78
C PHE A 140 15.27 -7.91 -0.71
N SER A 141 16.55 -7.99 -0.40
CA SER A 141 17.28 -9.27 -0.42
C SER A 141 17.34 -9.91 0.96
N THR A 142 17.74 -9.17 1.98
CA THR A 142 17.92 -9.67 3.35
C THR A 142 16.89 -9.06 4.31
N GLU A 143 16.66 -9.70 5.45
CA GLU A 143 15.82 -9.15 6.52
C GLU A 143 16.26 -7.75 6.94
N ASP A 144 17.58 -7.52 7.02
CA ASP A 144 18.14 -6.22 7.37
C ASP A 144 17.83 -5.15 6.31
N ASP A 145 17.88 -5.51 5.02
CA ASP A 145 17.47 -4.61 3.93
C ASP A 145 16.00 -4.25 4.03
N GLY A 146 15.14 -5.25 4.24
CA GLY A 146 13.70 -5.04 4.39
C GLY A 146 13.37 -4.09 5.54
N VAL A 147 14.01 -4.28 6.71
CA VAL A 147 13.84 -3.39 7.87
C VAL A 147 14.39 -2.00 7.59
N ALA A 148 15.55 -1.90 6.95
CA ALA A 148 16.15 -0.62 6.58
C ALA A 148 15.22 0.16 5.64
N MET A 149 14.73 -0.49 4.57
CA MET A 149 13.79 0.11 3.63
C MET A 149 12.46 0.51 4.29
N ALA A 150 11.92 -0.32 5.19
CA ALA A 150 10.69 0.00 5.91
C ALA A 150 10.86 1.26 6.76
N ASN A 151 12.03 1.43 7.37
CA ASN A 151 12.37 2.56 8.22
C ASN A 151 12.86 3.81 7.45
N ASP A 152 13.10 3.70 6.15
CA ASP A 152 13.52 4.80 5.30
C ASP A 152 12.33 5.68 4.91
N THR A 153 11.77 6.35 5.89
CA THR A 153 10.63 7.26 5.77
C THR A 153 10.55 8.18 6.99
N GLU A 154 9.98 9.35 6.81
CA GLU A 154 9.67 10.28 7.90
C GLU A 154 8.36 9.91 8.64
N TYR A 155 7.56 8.98 8.08
CA TYR A 155 6.32 8.49 8.68
C TYR A 155 6.57 7.31 9.61
N GLY A 156 5.60 7.00 10.46
CA GLY A 156 5.70 5.90 11.40
C GLY A 156 4.36 5.59 12.09
N LEU A 157 3.27 5.48 11.30
CA LEU A 157 1.95 5.17 11.85
C LEU A 157 1.72 3.66 11.99
N ALA A 158 1.82 2.94 10.87
CA ALA A 158 1.52 1.52 10.84
C ALA A 158 2.44 0.75 9.88
N ALA A 159 2.62 -0.52 10.17
CA ALA A 159 3.27 -1.49 9.29
C ALA A 159 2.57 -2.85 9.38
N THR A 160 2.64 -3.61 8.29
CA THR A 160 2.20 -5.00 8.25
C THR A 160 3.37 -5.89 7.84
N ILE A 161 3.57 -7.00 8.55
CA ILE A 161 4.60 -8.00 8.27
C ILE A 161 3.91 -9.32 7.93
N VAL A 162 4.32 -9.96 6.84
CA VAL A 162 3.83 -11.28 6.45
C VAL A 162 5.00 -12.26 6.43
N THR A 163 4.96 -13.26 7.31
CA THR A 163 6.01 -14.28 7.49
C THR A 163 5.42 -15.54 8.12
N GLY A 164 5.94 -16.70 7.77
CA GLY A 164 5.62 -17.98 8.44
C GLY A 164 6.39 -18.20 9.74
N SER A 165 7.39 -17.37 10.06
CA SER A 165 8.25 -17.54 11.23
C SER A 165 7.86 -16.59 12.37
N GLN A 166 7.42 -17.15 13.48
CA GLN A 166 7.14 -16.41 14.71
C GLN A 166 8.38 -15.64 15.22
N GLU A 167 9.55 -16.26 15.16
CA GLU A 167 10.80 -15.64 15.60
C GLU A 167 11.17 -14.42 14.72
N ARG A 168 10.95 -14.53 13.40
CA ARG A 168 11.13 -13.41 12.46
C ARG A 168 10.12 -12.30 12.75
N ALA A 169 8.87 -12.65 12.96
CA ALA A 169 7.82 -11.70 13.29
C ALA A 169 8.18 -10.84 14.52
N GLU A 170 8.62 -11.47 15.62
CA GLU A 170 9.04 -10.79 16.84
C GLU A 170 10.28 -9.91 16.62
N ARG A 171 11.28 -10.42 15.91
CA ARG A 171 12.52 -9.72 15.64
C ARG A 171 12.30 -8.51 14.74
N VAL A 172 11.53 -8.65 13.66
CA VAL A 172 11.27 -7.58 12.70
C VAL A 172 10.33 -6.53 13.29
N SER A 173 9.24 -6.94 13.96
CA SER A 173 8.29 -6.00 14.56
C SER A 173 8.93 -5.09 15.61
N SER A 174 9.93 -5.58 16.34
CA SER A 174 10.67 -4.78 17.32
C SER A 174 11.62 -3.74 16.69
N ARG A 175 11.95 -3.88 15.40
CA ARG A 175 12.89 -3.04 14.66
C ARG A 175 12.23 -2.05 13.71
N VAL A 176 11.00 -2.32 13.28
CA VAL A 176 10.23 -1.42 12.41
C VAL A 176 9.69 -0.24 13.23
N ARG A 177 9.96 0.97 12.76
CA ARG A 177 9.53 2.22 13.42
C ARG A 177 8.10 2.58 13.03
N ALA A 178 7.13 1.90 13.64
CA ALA A 178 5.71 2.18 13.45
C ALA A 178 4.98 2.11 14.81
N GLY A 179 3.93 2.91 14.92
CA GLY A 179 3.10 2.92 16.13
C GLY A 179 2.31 1.64 16.33
N THR A 180 1.86 1.04 15.24
CA THR A 180 1.19 -0.25 15.21
C THR A 180 1.86 -1.14 14.18
N VAL A 181 2.17 -2.38 14.56
CA VAL A 181 2.70 -3.38 13.65
C VAL A 181 1.80 -4.60 13.70
N TRP A 182 1.18 -4.92 12.58
CA TRP A 182 0.43 -6.16 12.41
C TRP A 182 1.32 -7.27 11.86
N VAL A 183 1.03 -8.48 12.27
CA VAL A 183 1.69 -9.69 11.74
C VAL A 183 0.63 -10.60 11.17
N ASN A 184 0.74 -10.94 9.89
CA ASN A 184 -0.18 -11.81 9.16
C ASN A 184 -1.66 -11.39 9.26
N CYS A 185 -1.91 -10.10 9.45
CA CYS A 185 -3.25 -9.50 9.43
C CYS A 185 -3.15 -8.01 9.11
N PHE A 186 -4.28 -7.40 8.74
CA PHE A 186 -4.38 -5.96 8.55
C PHE A 186 -5.65 -5.43 9.22
N PHE A 187 -5.61 -4.19 9.69
CA PHE A 187 -6.73 -3.44 10.23
C PHE A 187 -7.41 -4.08 11.46
N VAL A 188 -6.80 -5.09 12.09
CA VAL A 188 -7.30 -5.65 13.36
C VAL A 188 -7.06 -4.65 14.48
N ARG A 189 -8.13 -4.24 15.16
CA ARG A 189 -8.07 -3.21 16.21
C ARG A 189 -8.45 -3.75 17.56
N ASP A 190 -7.68 -3.33 18.56
CA ASP A 190 -8.05 -3.39 19.97
C ASP A 190 -8.27 -1.96 20.47
N LEU A 191 -9.52 -1.60 20.77
CA LEU A 191 -9.87 -0.26 21.21
C LEU A 191 -9.36 0.07 22.63
N SER A 192 -8.85 -0.90 23.37
CA SER A 192 -8.20 -0.71 24.66
C SER A 192 -6.71 -0.33 24.51
N ALA A 193 -6.11 -0.59 23.37
CA ALA A 193 -4.72 -0.27 23.10
C ALA A 193 -4.56 1.19 22.63
N PRO A 194 -3.56 1.93 23.13
CA PRO A 194 -3.25 3.26 22.64
C PRO A 194 -2.91 3.23 21.15
N PHE A 195 -3.48 4.16 20.35
CA PHE A 195 -3.23 4.29 18.94
C PHE A 195 -2.49 5.60 18.65
N GLY A 196 -1.49 5.55 17.77
CA GLY A 196 -0.74 6.72 17.33
C GLY A 196 0.52 6.34 16.57
N GLY A 197 1.15 7.34 15.97
CA GLY A 197 2.36 7.20 15.16
C GLY A 197 3.55 7.97 15.74
N SER A 198 4.65 7.89 15.03
CA SER A 198 5.88 8.64 15.28
C SER A 198 6.31 9.44 14.06
N GLY A 199 7.31 10.32 14.20
CA GLY A 199 7.79 11.17 13.14
C GLY A 199 6.69 12.10 12.63
N ARG A 200 6.52 12.20 11.32
CA ARG A 200 5.46 13.03 10.70
C ARG A 200 4.05 12.48 10.89
N SER A 201 3.91 11.24 11.32
CA SER A 201 2.60 10.62 11.59
C SER A 201 2.01 10.97 12.95
N GLY A 202 2.75 11.55 13.87
CA GLY A 202 2.21 12.00 15.16
C GLY A 202 3.27 12.15 16.25
N ILE A 203 2.82 12.77 17.37
CA ILE A 203 3.67 13.12 18.53
C ILE A 203 3.16 12.52 19.84
N GLY A 204 2.13 11.68 19.80
CA GLY A 204 1.53 11.08 21.01
C GLY A 204 0.65 9.87 20.68
N ARG A 205 0.24 9.20 21.76
CA ARG A 205 -0.65 8.02 21.75
C ARG A 205 -1.67 8.12 22.86
#